data_897e2fcc9ad8b7888a56960b2d430f09
#
_entry.id   897e2fcc9ad8b7888a56960b2d430f09
#
_cell.length_a   1.000
_cell.length_b   1.000
_cell.length_c   1.000
_cell.angle_alpha   90.00
_cell.angle_beta   90.00
_cell.angle_gamma   90.00
#
_symmetry.space_group_name_H-M   'P 1'
#
loop_
_entity.id
_entity.type
_entity.pdbx_description
1 polymer ?
#
loop_
_entity_poly.entity_id
_entity_poly.type
_entity_poly.pdbx_seq_one_letter_code
_entity_poly.pdbx_strand_id
1 'polypeptide(L)'
;MFGKEFLQVHSPLQPYRLVLPNLRENMDFATLAAQLNAGTILPEGIVIITLLVVLVGDLIVGRSSSGWTPYVAVAGLLAAVAALCLQWDNTDTISFLGGFNSDALSLVFRAIIALTTAVTILISVRYVLQTGTALAEFIGILLTATLGGMFLSGADELVMIFISLETLSISSYLLTGYTKRDPRSNEAALKYLLIGSSSSAVFLYGLSLLYGLSGGQTKLSAIAAHLSTVNDGQSLGLVIALVFAIAGIAFKISAVPFHQWTPDVYEGSPTPVVAFLSVGSKAAGFALAIRLLTTAFPALTEQWHFVFTALAILSMVLGNVVALAQTSMKRLLAYSSIAQAGFVMIGLVAGTEAGFSSMIFYLLVYVFMNLGAFACIILFSLRTGTDQISEYSGLYQKDPLLTLTLSICLLSLGGIPPLAGFFGKIYLFWAGWQAGLYGLVILALITSVISIYYYIRVVKMMVVKEPQEMSNAVKNYPEVRWTLQGMRPLQVSVILTLVATSLAGILSNPLFNLANDSVTKTPMLQSALSDVLPSSAAKVGSNLLSRRD
;
A
#
# COMPACT_ATOMS: atom_id res chain seq x y z
N MET A 1 -19.23 -72.71 -8.92
CA MET A 1 -18.28 -72.42 -10.00
C MET A 1 -18.40 -70.95 -10.34
N PHE A 2 -17.86 -70.09 -9.51
CA PHE A 2 -17.59 -68.69 -9.82
C PHE A 2 -16.36 -68.26 -9.07
N GLY A 3 -15.30 -68.04 -9.83
CA GLY A 3 -13.93 -67.96 -9.40
C GLY A 3 -13.57 -66.65 -8.75
N LYS A 4 -12.60 -66.77 -7.91
CA LYS A 4 -11.77 -65.78 -7.28
C LYS A 4 -11.00 -64.98 -8.33
N GLU A 5 -11.40 -63.76 -8.62
CA GLU A 5 -10.58 -62.77 -9.30
C GLU A 5 -11.13 -61.35 -9.02
N PHE A 6 -10.86 -60.85 -7.84
CA PHE A 6 -10.91 -59.41 -7.57
C PHE A 6 -10.26 -59.12 -6.22
N LEU A 7 -8.94 -59.00 -6.20
CA LEU A 7 -8.17 -58.30 -5.16
C LEU A 7 -6.67 -58.37 -5.54
N GLN A 8 -6.28 -57.63 -6.56
CA GLN A 8 -4.91 -57.12 -6.64
C GLN A 8 -5.02 -55.61 -6.47
N VAL A 9 -5.11 -55.15 -5.24
CA VAL A 9 -4.83 -53.77 -4.86
C VAL A 9 -3.32 -53.62 -4.87
N HIS A 10 -2.86 -52.82 -5.82
CA HIS A 10 -1.47 -52.48 -6.01
C HIS A 10 -0.87 -51.77 -4.79
N SER A 11 0.29 -52.24 -4.44
CA SER A 11 1.46 -51.66 -3.78
C SER A 11 1.29 -50.51 -2.78
N PRO A 12 1.97 -50.60 -1.64
CA PRO A 12 1.95 -49.61 -0.60
C PRO A 12 2.55 -48.31 -1.11
N LEU A 13 1.83 -47.23 -0.86
CA LEU A 13 2.32 -45.87 -0.90
C LEU A 13 3.72 -45.83 -0.29
N GLN A 14 4.73 -45.61 -1.11
CA GLN A 14 6.04 -45.29 -0.58
C GLN A 14 5.88 -44.09 0.33
N PRO A 15 6.36 -44.14 1.58
CA PRO A 15 6.35 -42.96 2.43
C PRO A 15 7.22 -41.91 1.72
N TYR A 16 6.64 -40.78 1.36
CA TYR A 16 7.39 -39.61 0.95
C TYR A 16 8.44 -39.34 2.02
N ARG A 17 9.66 -39.81 1.82
CA ARG A 17 10.81 -39.31 2.56
C ARG A 17 10.89 -37.82 2.18
N LEU A 18 10.47 -36.96 3.09
CA LEU A 18 10.95 -35.60 3.12
C LEU A 18 12.47 -35.68 2.99
N VAL A 19 12.99 -35.39 1.78
CA VAL A 19 14.40 -35.14 1.57
C VAL A 19 14.66 -33.80 2.25
N LEU A 20 14.71 -33.86 3.57
CA LEU A 20 15.40 -32.82 4.33
C LEU A 20 16.84 -32.94 3.86
N PRO A 21 17.44 -31.95 3.19
CA PRO A 21 18.87 -31.94 2.95
C PRO A 21 19.50 -32.16 4.33
N ASN A 22 20.54 -32.98 4.38
CA ASN A 22 21.23 -33.40 5.59
C ASN A 22 21.60 -32.17 6.46
N LEU A 23 20.69 -31.70 7.27
CA LEU A 23 20.86 -30.60 8.23
C LEU A 23 21.74 -31.00 9.44
N ARG A 24 22.34 -32.17 9.41
CA ARG A 24 23.19 -32.71 10.48
C ARG A 24 24.68 -32.53 10.33
N GLU A 25 25.17 -32.00 9.22
CA GLU A 25 26.58 -31.58 9.14
C GLU A 25 26.67 -30.13 9.64
N ASN A 26 27.20 -29.98 10.86
CA ASN A 26 27.75 -28.77 11.48
C ASN A 26 27.50 -27.46 10.71
N MET A 27 26.25 -26.96 10.70
CA MET A 27 26.02 -25.58 10.27
C MET A 27 26.64 -24.70 11.33
N ASP A 28 27.87 -24.24 11.07
CA ASP A 28 28.53 -23.23 11.89
C ASP A 28 27.65 -21.97 11.91
N PHE A 29 27.53 -21.35 13.08
CA PHE A 29 26.77 -20.10 13.26
C PHE A 29 27.16 -19.04 12.22
N ALA A 30 28.43 -19.03 11.79
CA ALA A 30 28.93 -18.14 10.77
C ALA A 30 28.33 -18.41 9.37
N THR A 31 28.15 -19.67 8.99
CA THR A 31 27.48 -20.05 7.72
C THR A 31 26.00 -19.75 7.73
N LEU A 32 25.31 -19.97 8.87
CA LEU A 32 23.93 -19.60 9.04
C LEU A 32 23.75 -18.08 8.98
N ALA A 33 24.59 -17.31 9.66
CA ALA A 33 24.58 -15.86 9.63
C ALA A 33 24.88 -15.29 8.22
N ALA A 34 25.78 -15.92 7.46
CA ALA A 34 26.06 -15.56 6.08
C ALA A 34 24.86 -15.84 5.16
N GLN A 35 24.14 -16.95 5.37
CA GLN A 35 22.94 -17.31 4.59
C GLN A 35 21.73 -16.44 4.96
N LEU A 36 21.65 -15.96 6.20
CA LEU A 36 20.61 -14.99 6.59
C LEU A 36 20.83 -13.62 5.96
N ASN A 37 22.06 -13.29 5.54
CA ASN A 37 22.44 -12.03 4.93
C ASN A 37 21.83 -10.80 5.66
N ALA A 38 22.21 -10.65 6.94
CA ALA A 38 21.62 -9.66 7.84
C ALA A 38 21.75 -8.21 7.32
N GLY A 39 22.71 -7.94 6.43
CA GLY A 39 22.87 -6.64 5.78
C GLY A 39 21.64 -6.24 4.94
N THR A 40 21.01 -7.20 4.28
CA THR A 40 19.83 -6.97 3.43
C THR A 40 18.61 -6.49 4.20
N ILE A 41 18.44 -6.98 5.44
CA ILE A 41 17.31 -6.65 6.33
C ILE A 41 17.69 -5.57 7.37
N LEU A 42 18.81 -4.86 7.15
CA LEU A 42 19.22 -3.78 8.05
C LEU A 42 18.12 -2.73 8.30
N PRO A 43 17.34 -2.28 7.28
CA PRO A 43 16.26 -1.33 7.50
C PRO A 43 15.19 -1.86 8.47
N GLU A 44 14.77 -3.12 8.31
CA GLU A 44 13.83 -3.80 9.22
C GLU A 44 14.43 -3.98 10.61
N GLY A 45 15.71 -4.31 10.70
CA GLY A 45 16.46 -4.40 11.94
C GLY A 45 16.45 -3.08 12.72
N ILE A 46 16.64 -1.95 12.03
CA ILE A 46 16.52 -0.61 12.62
C ILE A 46 15.10 -0.37 13.17
N VAL A 47 14.06 -0.74 12.43
CA VAL A 47 12.66 -0.58 12.88
C VAL A 47 12.38 -1.49 14.07
N ILE A 48 12.89 -2.72 14.11
CA ILE A 48 12.75 -3.65 15.26
C ILE A 48 13.43 -3.06 16.50
N ILE A 49 14.66 -2.58 16.38
CA ILE A 49 15.37 -1.93 17.48
C ILE A 49 14.60 -0.70 17.96
N THR A 50 14.10 0.11 17.04
CA THR A 50 13.27 1.28 17.36
C THR A 50 12.01 0.89 18.12
N LEU A 51 11.31 -0.16 17.70
CA LEU A 51 10.15 -0.71 18.37
C LEU A 51 10.48 -1.13 19.81
N LEU A 52 11.58 -1.86 20.00
CA LEU A 52 12.02 -2.29 21.33
C LEU A 52 12.38 -1.10 22.21
N VAL A 53 13.12 -0.11 21.68
CA VAL A 53 13.49 1.11 22.42
C VAL A 53 12.25 1.89 22.84
N VAL A 54 11.26 2.04 21.97
CA VAL A 54 10.00 2.73 22.29
C VAL A 54 9.23 2.01 23.39
N LEU A 55 9.03 0.69 23.29
CA LEU A 55 8.25 -0.07 24.27
C LEU A 55 8.97 -0.24 25.62
N VAL A 56 10.23 -0.67 25.60
CA VAL A 56 11.01 -0.88 26.82
C VAL A 56 11.33 0.46 27.48
N GLY A 57 11.67 1.48 26.69
CA GLY A 57 11.92 2.81 27.22
C GLY A 57 10.70 3.42 27.90
N ASP A 58 9.49 3.24 27.35
CA ASP A 58 8.24 3.72 27.97
C ASP A 58 7.96 3.00 29.31
N LEU A 59 8.27 1.69 29.40
CA LEU A 59 8.16 0.94 30.66
C LEU A 59 9.12 1.45 31.73
N ILE A 60 10.35 1.83 31.37
CA ILE A 60 11.38 2.31 32.31
C ILE A 60 11.10 3.75 32.76
N VAL A 61 10.76 4.64 31.81
CA VAL A 61 10.57 6.08 32.08
C VAL A 61 9.20 6.37 32.68
N GLY A 62 8.23 5.49 32.44
CA GLY A 62 6.86 5.60 32.91
C GLY A 62 5.96 6.43 32.00
N ARG A 63 4.69 6.07 31.98
CA ARG A 63 3.66 6.63 31.06
C ARG A 63 3.47 8.16 31.12
N SER A 64 3.81 8.80 32.22
CA SER A 64 3.65 10.26 32.36
C SER A 64 4.67 11.08 31.54
N SER A 65 5.71 10.44 31.02
CA SER A 65 6.82 11.08 30.29
C SER A 65 6.99 10.58 28.85
N SER A 66 5.98 9.97 28.24
CA SER A 66 6.05 9.34 26.89
C SER A 66 6.23 10.34 25.73
N GLY A 67 6.41 11.63 25.99
CA GLY A 67 6.56 12.67 24.96
C GLY A 67 7.77 12.51 24.03
N TRP A 68 8.76 11.70 24.38
CA TRP A 68 9.95 11.42 23.58
C TRP A 68 9.75 10.30 22.55
N THR A 69 8.80 9.38 22.80
CA THR A 69 8.58 8.17 21.97
C THR A 69 8.30 8.45 20.49
N PRO A 70 7.51 9.47 20.10
CA PRO A 70 7.28 9.80 18.68
C PRO A 70 8.55 10.23 17.95
N TYR A 71 9.41 10.98 18.64
CA TYR A 71 10.64 11.50 18.02
C TYR A 71 11.64 10.37 17.76
N VAL A 72 11.80 9.44 18.71
CA VAL A 72 12.65 8.25 18.55
C VAL A 72 12.10 7.36 17.44
N ALA A 73 10.78 7.14 17.39
CA ALA A 73 10.15 6.34 16.35
C ALA A 73 10.33 6.95 14.95
N VAL A 74 10.13 8.26 14.82
CA VAL A 74 10.36 8.96 13.53
C VAL A 74 11.83 8.94 13.15
N ALA A 75 12.74 9.17 14.10
CA ALA A 75 14.20 9.10 13.85
C ALA A 75 14.62 7.70 13.38
N GLY A 76 14.11 6.63 14.01
CA GLY A 76 14.35 5.25 13.60
C GLY A 76 13.83 4.95 12.20
N LEU A 77 12.63 5.43 11.85
CA LEU A 77 12.09 5.26 10.51
C LEU A 77 12.88 6.03 9.45
N LEU A 78 13.33 7.24 9.76
CA LEU A 78 14.20 8.01 8.85
C LEU A 78 15.56 7.35 8.68
N ALA A 79 16.13 6.76 9.75
CA ALA A 79 17.35 5.96 9.69
C ALA A 79 17.15 4.70 8.83
N ALA A 80 15.99 4.04 8.93
CA ALA A 80 15.63 2.91 8.05
C ALA A 80 15.53 3.35 6.57
N VAL A 81 14.92 4.50 6.29
CA VAL A 81 14.89 5.06 4.92
C VAL A 81 16.30 5.40 4.44
N ALA A 82 17.16 5.98 5.27
CA ALA A 82 18.56 6.23 4.91
C ALA A 82 19.30 4.91 4.60
N ALA A 83 19.08 3.85 5.38
CA ALA A 83 19.65 2.54 5.11
C ALA A 83 19.16 1.96 3.77
N LEU A 84 17.88 2.15 3.40
CA LEU A 84 17.35 1.77 2.09
C LEU A 84 18.02 2.53 0.95
N CYS A 85 18.27 3.84 1.13
CA CYS A 85 19.01 4.65 0.15
C CYS A 85 20.45 4.17 -0.03
N LEU A 86 21.13 3.74 1.05
CA LEU A 86 22.48 3.18 0.98
C LEU A 86 22.53 1.81 0.29
N GLN A 87 21.42 1.06 0.29
CA GLN A 87 21.31 -0.23 -0.41
C GLN A 87 20.98 -0.09 -1.90
N TRP A 88 20.69 1.14 -2.40
CA TRP A 88 20.23 1.36 -3.77
C TRP A 88 21.20 0.87 -4.86
N ASP A 89 22.49 0.91 -4.61
CA ASP A 89 23.51 0.45 -5.55
C ASP A 89 23.85 -1.05 -5.41
N ASN A 90 23.36 -1.70 -4.34
CA ASN A 90 23.54 -3.12 -4.04
C ASN A 90 22.19 -3.85 -4.08
N THR A 91 21.46 -3.73 -5.17
CA THR A 91 20.17 -4.40 -5.38
C THR A 91 20.36 -5.89 -5.69
N ASP A 92 19.27 -6.68 -5.61
CA ASP A 92 19.19 -8.12 -5.85
C ASP A 92 19.93 -8.98 -4.83
N THR A 93 19.95 -8.54 -3.59
CA THR A 93 20.45 -9.34 -2.48
C THR A 93 19.34 -10.21 -1.90
N ILE A 94 19.63 -11.50 -1.82
CA ILE A 94 18.70 -12.50 -1.29
C ILE A 94 19.03 -12.77 0.18
N SER A 95 18.00 -12.85 1.02
CA SER A 95 18.12 -13.21 2.43
C SER A 95 17.08 -14.26 2.84
N PHE A 96 17.14 -14.73 4.08
CA PHE A 96 16.27 -15.79 4.61
C PHE A 96 16.20 -17.02 3.69
N LEU A 97 17.37 -17.55 3.27
CA LEU A 97 17.45 -18.74 2.40
C LEU A 97 16.68 -18.59 1.06
N GLY A 98 16.46 -17.37 0.62
CA GLY A 98 15.72 -17.05 -0.59
C GLY A 98 14.25 -16.70 -0.37
N GLY A 99 13.79 -16.54 0.87
CA GLY A 99 12.41 -16.14 1.17
C GLY A 99 12.16 -14.64 1.02
N PHE A 100 13.24 -13.82 1.02
CA PHE A 100 13.16 -12.37 0.89
C PHE A 100 14.17 -11.86 -0.13
N ASN A 101 13.70 -11.03 -1.07
CA ASN A 101 14.51 -10.39 -2.08
C ASN A 101 14.51 -8.86 -1.91
N SER A 102 15.70 -8.26 -1.75
CA SER A 102 15.91 -6.82 -1.67
C SER A 102 16.33 -6.29 -3.04
N ASP A 103 15.37 -6.26 -3.96
CA ASP A 103 15.49 -5.61 -5.27
C ASP A 103 15.09 -4.13 -5.21
N ALA A 104 15.33 -3.38 -6.29
CA ALA A 104 15.02 -1.95 -6.37
C ALA A 104 13.52 -1.66 -6.14
N LEU A 105 12.63 -2.56 -6.61
CA LEU A 105 11.20 -2.47 -6.37
C LEU A 105 10.88 -2.52 -4.86
N SER A 106 11.43 -3.52 -4.14
CA SER A 106 11.20 -3.66 -2.71
C SER A 106 11.74 -2.47 -1.93
N LEU A 107 12.91 -1.92 -2.31
CA LEU A 107 13.51 -0.75 -1.65
C LEU A 107 12.58 0.46 -1.70
N VAL A 108 11.97 0.74 -2.87
CA VAL A 108 11.05 1.88 -3.02
C VAL A 108 9.76 1.67 -2.23
N PHE A 109 9.14 0.47 -2.28
CA PHE A 109 7.93 0.21 -1.50
C PHE A 109 8.18 0.25 0.01
N ARG A 110 9.30 -0.27 0.48
CA ARG A 110 9.74 -0.20 1.90
C ARG A 110 9.91 1.25 2.33
N ALA A 111 10.52 2.10 1.49
CA ALA A 111 10.65 3.53 1.75
C ALA A 111 9.29 4.24 1.80
N ILE A 112 8.37 3.96 0.86
CA ILE A 112 7.00 4.49 0.85
C ILE A 112 6.27 4.14 2.16
N ILE A 113 6.36 2.89 2.62
CA ILE A 113 5.70 2.42 3.85
C ILE A 113 6.32 3.08 5.09
N ALA A 114 7.65 3.15 5.18
CA ALA A 114 8.35 3.79 6.29
C ALA A 114 8.05 5.29 6.38
N LEU A 115 8.06 6.03 5.26
CA LEU A 115 7.70 7.44 5.20
C LEU A 115 6.22 7.66 5.58
N THR A 116 5.32 6.82 5.09
CA THR A 116 3.90 6.85 5.48
C THR A 116 3.76 6.73 7.00
N THR A 117 4.47 5.79 7.60
CA THR A 117 4.44 5.57 9.05
C THR A 117 5.03 6.75 9.81
N ALA A 118 6.15 7.31 9.36
CA ALA A 118 6.77 8.46 10.01
C ALA A 118 5.82 9.67 10.07
N VAL A 119 5.16 9.99 8.94
CA VAL A 119 4.15 11.06 8.90
C VAL A 119 2.94 10.70 9.75
N THR A 120 2.49 9.44 9.73
CA THR A 120 1.36 8.96 10.55
C THR A 120 1.65 9.13 12.04
N ILE A 121 2.86 8.81 12.51
CA ILE A 121 3.25 9.03 13.91
C ILE A 121 3.13 10.52 14.27
N LEU A 122 3.68 11.41 13.45
CA LEU A 122 3.60 12.85 13.70
C LEU A 122 2.16 13.38 13.80
N ILE A 123 1.27 12.91 12.94
CA ILE A 123 -0.15 13.33 12.97
C ILE A 123 -0.94 12.68 14.12
N SER A 124 -0.46 11.56 14.67
CA SER A 124 -1.16 10.79 15.71
C SER A 124 -0.97 11.33 17.12
N VAL A 125 0.18 11.95 17.41
CA VAL A 125 0.58 12.33 18.77
C VAL A 125 -0.51 13.03 19.55
N ARG A 126 -1.03 14.13 19.00
CA ARG A 126 -2.04 14.93 19.68
C ARG A 126 -3.38 14.20 19.78
N TYR A 127 -3.74 13.47 18.75
CA TYR A 127 -4.99 12.69 18.71
C TYR A 127 -5.00 11.63 19.82
N VAL A 128 -3.95 10.82 19.90
CA VAL A 128 -3.81 9.72 20.87
C VAL A 128 -3.79 10.26 22.31
N LEU A 129 -3.06 11.36 22.56
CA LEU A 129 -3.02 12.00 23.89
C LEU A 129 -4.39 12.55 24.30
N GLN A 130 -5.19 13.11 23.37
CA GLN A 130 -6.53 13.62 23.68
C GLN A 130 -7.56 12.52 23.92
N THR A 131 -7.39 11.34 23.31
CA THR A 131 -8.26 10.18 23.56
C THR A 131 -7.93 9.46 24.88
N GLY A 132 -6.85 9.87 25.56
CA GLY A 132 -6.40 9.26 26.82
C GLY A 132 -5.89 7.83 26.67
N THR A 133 -5.42 7.48 25.47
CA THR A 133 -4.85 6.15 25.18
C THR A 133 -3.30 6.18 25.24
N ALA A 134 -2.66 5.03 25.38
CA ALA A 134 -1.21 4.93 25.53
C ALA A 134 -0.48 5.19 24.20
N LEU A 135 0.36 6.23 24.14
CA LEU A 135 1.02 6.66 22.91
C LEU A 135 2.12 5.67 22.47
N ALA A 136 2.93 5.16 23.39
CA ALA A 136 4.02 4.24 23.08
C ALA A 136 3.50 2.89 22.53
N GLU A 137 2.42 2.35 23.13
CA GLU A 137 1.76 1.13 22.67
C GLU A 137 1.16 1.32 21.27
N PHE A 138 0.52 2.48 21.01
CA PHE A 138 0.01 2.84 19.69
C PHE A 138 1.13 2.85 18.64
N ILE A 139 2.24 3.51 18.93
CA ILE A 139 3.41 3.57 18.06
C ILE A 139 4.01 2.17 17.86
N GLY A 140 4.07 1.36 18.92
CA GLY A 140 4.58 0.00 18.84
C GLY A 140 3.78 -0.87 17.87
N ILE A 141 2.44 -0.86 17.95
CA ILE A 141 1.59 -1.61 17.01
C ILE A 141 1.72 -1.05 15.59
N LEU A 142 1.85 0.27 15.43
CA LEU A 142 2.04 0.89 14.11
C LEU A 142 3.39 0.51 13.48
N LEU A 143 4.47 0.45 14.27
CA LEU A 143 5.78 -0.04 13.81
C LEU A 143 5.73 -1.53 13.44
N THR A 144 4.96 -2.35 14.18
CA THR A 144 4.75 -3.76 13.83
C THR A 144 4.00 -3.90 12.49
N ALA A 145 2.96 -3.08 12.27
CA ALA A 145 2.28 -3.03 10.97
C ALA A 145 3.24 -2.61 9.83
N THR A 146 4.13 -1.67 10.10
CA THR A 146 5.16 -1.21 9.16
C THR A 146 6.12 -2.33 8.79
N LEU A 147 6.61 -3.08 9.79
CA LEU A 147 7.47 -4.26 9.56
C LEU A 147 6.78 -5.28 8.67
N GLY A 148 5.50 -5.61 8.95
CA GLY A 148 4.72 -6.49 8.09
C GLY A 148 4.66 -6.01 6.64
N GLY A 149 4.42 -4.72 6.42
CA GLY A 149 4.40 -4.13 5.08
C GLY A 149 5.77 -4.12 4.39
N MET A 150 6.85 -3.82 5.13
CA MET A 150 8.22 -3.83 4.60
C MET A 150 8.63 -5.24 4.18
N PHE A 151 8.41 -6.25 5.02
CA PHE A 151 8.70 -7.63 4.67
C PHE A 151 7.82 -8.13 3.50
N LEU A 152 6.55 -7.74 3.44
CA LEU A 152 5.65 -8.10 2.33
C LEU A 152 6.15 -7.58 0.98
N SER A 153 6.80 -6.41 0.97
CA SER A 153 7.30 -5.78 -0.26
C SER A 153 8.44 -6.55 -0.94
N GLY A 154 9.22 -7.31 -0.17
CA GLY A 154 10.32 -8.13 -0.69
C GLY A 154 10.09 -9.64 -0.57
N ALA A 155 8.92 -10.09 -0.11
CA ALA A 155 8.63 -11.51 0.08
C ALA A 155 8.60 -12.27 -1.25
N ASP A 156 9.45 -13.30 -1.37
CA ASP A 156 9.61 -14.14 -2.57
C ASP A 156 9.25 -15.61 -2.31
N GLU A 157 8.59 -15.89 -1.18
CA GLU A 157 8.14 -17.20 -0.73
C GLU A 157 6.72 -17.13 -0.16
N LEU A 158 5.90 -18.18 -0.39
CA LEU A 158 4.48 -18.22 0.04
C LEU A 158 4.31 -18.03 1.54
N VAL A 159 5.17 -18.64 2.37
CA VAL A 159 5.11 -18.54 3.83
C VAL A 159 5.46 -17.12 4.28
N MET A 160 6.51 -16.53 3.70
CA MET A 160 6.93 -15.16 4.01
C MET A 160 5.85 -14.14 3.61
N ILE A 161 5.21 -14.33 2.44
CA ILE A 161 4.07 -13.52 1.99
C ILE A 161 2.96 -13.56 3.01
N PHE A 162 2.55 -14.77 3.44
CA PHE A 162 1.43 -14.91 4.36
C PHE A 162 1.72 -14.32 5.75
N ILE A 163 2.88 -14.64 6.34
CA ILE A 163 3.26 -14.11 7.66
C ILE A 163 3.36 -12.59 7.64
N SER A 164 3.95 -12.01 6.61
CA SER A 164 4.09 -10.56 6.46
C SER A 164 2.74 -9.86 6.28
N LEU A 165 1.84 -10.47 5.47
CA LEU A 165 0.48 -9.98 5.26
C LEU A 165 -0.33 -10.01 6.57
N GLU A 166 -0.24 -11.10 7.34
CA GLU A 166 -0.96 -11.23 8.62
C GLU A 166 -0.38 -10.30 9.69
N THR A 167 0.94 -10.11 9.74
CA THR A 167 1.57 -9.14 10.65
C THR A 167 1.02 -7.72 10.40
N LEU A 168 0.93 -7.31 9.13
CA LEU A 168 0.33 -6.03 8.74
C LEU A 168 -1.17 -5.99 9.08
N SER A 169 -1.91 -7.08 8.84
CA SER A 169 -3.37 -7.13 8.97
C SER A 169 -3.80 -7.14 10.44
N ILE A 170 -3.24 -8.03 11.26
CA ILE A 170 -3.58 -8.13 12.69
C ILE A 170 -3.24 -6.84 13.41
N SER A 171 -2.06 -6.25 13.15
CA SER A 171 -1.67 -4.96 13.71
C SER A 171 -2.66 -3.85 13.29
N SER A 172 -3.14 -3.87 12.05
CA SER A 172 -4.14 -2.93 11.55
C SER A 172 -5.51 -3.10 12.23
N TYR A 173 -5.93 -4.33 12.53
CA TYR A 173 -7.18 -4.58 13.28
C TYR A 173 -7.09 -4.03 14.71
N LEU A 174 -5.95 -4.23 15.38
CA LEU A 174 -5.71 -3.69 16.72
C LEU A 174 -5.70 -2.16 16.73
N LEU A 175 -5.05 -1.54 15.75
CA LEU A 175 -5.04 -0.08 15.59
C LEU A 175 -6.45 0.47 15.35
N THR A 176 -7.27 -0.18 14.53
CA THR A 176 -8.64 0.22 14.23
C THR A 176 -9.50 0.31 15.49
N GLY A 177 -9.37 -0.67 16.40
CA GLY A 177 -10.05 -0.72 17.69
C GLY A 177 -9.30 -0.04 18.83
N TYR A 178 -8.29 0.79 18.56
CA TYR A 178 -7.41 1.30 19.62
C TYR A 178 -8.13 2.21 20.63
N THR A 179 -9.14 2.96 20.20
CA THR A 179 -10.00 3.78 21.06
C THR A 179 -11.10 2.93 21.71
N LYS A 180 -10.72 2.06 22.66
CA LYS A 180 -11.60 1.04 23.26
C LYS A 180 -12.91 1.58 23.87
N ARG A 181 -12.95 2.86 24.25
CA ARG A 181 -14.15 3.52 24.83
C ARG A 181 -15.11 4.07 23.77
N ASP A 182 -14.70 4.10 22.51
CA ASP A 182 -15.55 4.55 21.41
C ASP A 182 -16.24 3.34 20.75
N PRO A 183 -17.58 3.20 20.86
CA PRO A 183 -18.30 2.10 20.22
C PRO A 183 -18.10 2.02 18.70
N ARG A 184 -17.90 3.17 18.04
CA ARG A 184 -17.66 3.23 16.59
C ARG A 184 -16.33 2.58 16.23
N SER A 185 -15.27 2.81 17.03
CA SER A 185 -13.96 2.20 16.85
C SER A 185 -14.03 0.68 17.05
N ASN A 186 -14.78 0.21 18.04
CA ASN A 186 -14.96 -1.22 18.31
C ASN A 186 -15.76 -1.90 17.18
N GLU A 187 -16.82 -1.29 16.69
CA GLU A 187 -17.61 -1.79 15.55
C GLU A 187 -16.75 -1.86 14.28
N ALA A 188 -15.99 -0.79 13.98
CA ALA A 188 -15.08 -0.75 12.85
C ALA A 188 -14.02 -1.85 12.92
N ALA A 189 -13.43 -2.08 14.11
CA ALA A 189 -12.44 -3.13 14.32
C ALA A 189 -13.04 -4.52 14.11
N LEU A 190 -14.25 -4.77 14.61
CA LEU A 190 -14.93 -6.05 14.45
C LEU A 190 -15.26 -6.33 12.98
N LYS A 191 -15.79 -5.33 12.26
CA LYS A 191 -16.06 -5.44 10.81
C LYS A 191 -14.77 -5.71 10.03
N TYR A 192 -13.70 -4.97 10.35
CA TYR A 192 -12.41 -5.15 9.68
C TYR A 192 -11.80 -6.51 9.96
N LEU A 193 -11.86 -6.98 11.21
CA LEU A 193 -11.38 -8.30 11.60
C LEU A 193 -12.15 -9.42 10.89
N LEU A 194 -13.50 -9.40 10.91
CA LEU A 194 -14.31 -10.47 10.35
C LEU A 194 -14.17 -10.58 8.83
N ILE A 195 -14.26 -9.45 8.12
CA ILE A 195 -14.11 -9.44 6.66
C ILE A 195 -12.66 -9.73 6.28
N GLY A 196 -11.70 -9.18 7.03
CA GLY A 196 -10.28 -9.36 6.77
C GLY A 196 -9.82 -10.81 7.00
N SER A 197 -10.16 -11.42 8.13
CA SER A 197 -9.80 -12.82 8.41
C SER A 197 -10.42 -13.80 7.41
N SER A 198 -11.66 -13.53 6.96
CA SER A 198 -12.28 -14.32 5.88
C SER A 198 -11.52 -14.17 4.57
N SER A 199 -11.10 -12.94 4.22
CA SER A 199 -10.30 -12.69 3.02
C SER A 199 -8.92 -13.34 3.10
N SER A 200 -8.26 -13.26 4.27
CA SER A 200 -6.97 -13.94 4.51
C SER A 200 -7.08 -15.46 4.42
N ALA A 201 -8.17 -16.05 4.89
CA ALA A 201 -8.40 -17.49 4.78
C ALA A 201 -8.56 -17.92 3.31
N VAL A 202 -9.30 -17.15 2.50
CA VAL A 202 -9.43 -17.37 1.05
C VAL A 202 -8.07 -17.23 0.36
N PHE A 203 -7.31 -16.19 0.70
CA PHE A 203 -5.96 -15.97 0.18
C PHE A 203 -5.02 -17.13 0.49
N LEU A 204 -4.98 -17.55 1.77
CA LEU A 204 -4.15 -18.68 2.22
C LEU A 204 -4.54 -19.99 1.50
N TYR A 205 -5.83 -20.21 1.28
CA TYR A 205 -6.28 -21.37 0.53
C TYR A 205 -5.80 -21.32 -0.92
N GLY A 206 -5.81 -20.13 -1.55
CA GLY A 206 -5.21 -19.91 -2.88
C GLY A 206 -3.72 -20.24 -2.92
N LEU A 207 -2.94 -19.78 -1.91
CA LEU A 207 -1.52 -20.11 -1.78
C LEU A 207 -1.30 -21.61 -1.54
N SER A 208 -2.17 -22.26 -0.77
CA SER A 208 -2.11 -23.72 -0.53
C SER A 208 -2.35 -24.53 -1.80
N LEU A 209 -3.31 -24.10 -2.63
CA LEU A 209 -3.52 -24.72 -3.95
C LEU A 209 -2.30 -24.54 -4.84
N LEU A 210 -1.72 -23.35 -4.86
CA LEU A 210 -0.51 -23.06 -5.63
C LEU A 210 0.66 -23.94 -5.19
N TYR A 211 0.85 -24.12 -3.87
CA TYR A 211 1.83 -25.04 -3.29
C TYR A 211 1.60 -26.48 -3.74
N GLY A 212 0.35 -26.98 -3.66
CA GLY A 212 0.01 -28.34 -4.07
C GLY A 212 0.24 -28.60 -5.56
N LEU A 213 -0.19 -27.66 -6.42
CA LEU A 213 -0.03 -27.74 -7.88
C LEU A 213 1.42 -27.61 -8.35
N SER A 214 2.26 -26.94 -7.57
CA SER A 214 3.69 -26.78 -7.89
C SER A 214 4.60 -27.91 -7.37
N GLY A 215 4.02 -29.03 -6.94
CA GLY A 215 4.80 -30.16 -6.40
C GLY A 215 5.49 -29.85 -5.07
N GLY A 216 4.90 -28.97 -4.25
CA GLY A 216 5.42 -28.59 -2.93
C GLY A 216 6.48 -27.49 -2.96
N GLN A 217 6.53 -26.68 -4.01
CA GLN A 217 7.43 -25.52 -4.07
C GLN A 217 6.85 -24.35 -3.29
N THR A 218 7.69 -23.62 -2.54
CA THR A 218 7.29 -22.42 -1.78
C THR A 218 7.82 -21.13 -2.39
N LYS A 219 8.96 -21.16 -3.10
CA LYS A 219 9.52 -19.99 -3.80
C LYS A 219 8.74 -19.67 -5.06
N LEU A 220 8.43 -18.40 -5.30
CA LEU A 220 7.61 -17.96 -6.42
C LEU A 220 8.23 -18.35 -7.79
N SER A 221 9.53 -18.16 -7.95
CA SER A 221 10.24 -18.56 -9.19
C SER A 221 10.26 -20.07 -9.43
N ALA A 222 10.42 -20.88 -8.37
CA ALA A 222 10.38 -22.33 -8.46
C ALA A 222 8.97 -22.85 -8.80
N ILE A 223 7.93 -22.20 -8.27
CA ILE A 223 6.53 -22.47 -8.62
C ILE A 223 6.30 -22.25 -10.11
N ALA A 224 6.69 -21.08 -10.64
CA ALA A 224 6.54 -20.77 -12.05
C ALA A 224 7.30 -21.77 -12.95
N ALA A 225 8.55 -22.09 -12.58
CA ALA A 225 9.38 -23.07 -13.32
C ALA A 225 8.73 -24.46 -13.33
N HIS A 226 8.17 -24.92 -12.19
CA HIS A 226 7.50 -26.22 -12.13
C HIS A 226 6.23 -26.24 -13.00
N LEU A 227 5.38 -25.22 -12.89
CA LEU A 227 4.14 -25.11 -13.65
C LEU A 227 4.38 -25.04 -15.16
N SER A 228 5.49 -24.47 -15.62
CA SER A 228 5.85 -24.43 -17.04
C SER A 228 6.28 -25.81 -17.59
N THR A 229 6.84 -26.69 -16.77
CA THR A 229 7.30 -28.04 -17.19
C THR A 229 6.16 -29.06 -17.30
N VAL A 230 5.10 -28.91 -16.50
CA VAL A 230 4.00 -29.89 -16.42
C VAL A 230 2.91 -29.64 -17.48
N ASN A 231 3.06 -28.64 -18.36
CA ASN A 231 2.03 -28.19 -19.33
C ASN A 231 0.66 -27.83 -18.69
N ASP A 232 0.62 -27.63 -17.39
CA ASP A 232 -0.58 -27.40 -16.59
C ASP A 232 -0.86 -25.89 -16.39
N GLY A 233 -0.18 -25.05 -17.18
CA GLY A 233 -0.24 -23.58 -17.05
C GLY A 233 -1.63 -22.96 -17.17
N GLN A 234 -2.66 -23.74 -17.58
CA GLN A 234 -4.05 -23.31 -17.66
C GLN A 234 -5.00 -24.30 -16.97
N SER A 235 -4.51 -25.11 -16.04
CA SER A 235 -5.37 -26.03 -15.28
C SER A 235 -6.44 -25.26 -14.50
N LEU A 236 -7.64 -25.82 -14.39
CA LEU A 236 -8.73 -25.25 -13.60
C LEU A 236 -8.27 -24.97 -12.15
N GLY A 237 -7.44 -25.84 -11.58
CA GLY A 237 -6.89 -25.67 -10.24
C GLY A 237 -6.04 -24.40 -10.12
N LEU A 238 -5.22 -24.10 -11.13
CA LEU A 238 -4.38 -22.90 -11.13
C LEU A 238 -5.22 -21.61 -11.28
N VAL A 239 -6.27 -21.66 -12.10
CA VAL A 239 -7.22 -20.53 -12.23
C VAL A 239 -7.94 -20.28 -10.92
N ILE A 240 -8.36 -21.33 -10.18
CA ILE A 240 -8.98 -21.20 -8.85
C ILE A 240 -7.98 -20.59 -7.85
N ALA A 241 -6.73 -21.07 -7.86
CA ALA A 241 -5.67 -20.51 -7.00
C ALA A 241 -5.46 -19.01 -7.28
N LEU A 242 -5.42 -18.61 -8.56
CA LEU A 242 -5.32 -17.21 -8.97
C LEU A 242 -6.50 -16.37 -8.48
N VAL A 243 -7.75 -16.84 -8.67
CA VAL A 243 -8.95 -16.12 -8.22
C VAL A 243 -8.93 -15.89 -6.71
N PHE A 244 -8.52 -16.89 -5.93
CA PHE A 244 -8.42 -16.76 -4.48
C PHE A 244 -7.27 -15.84 -4.06
N ALA A 245 -6.15 -15.88 -4.75
CA ALA A 245 -5.05 -14.94 -4.53
C ALA A 245 -5.49 -13.49 -4.83
N ILE A 246 -6.18 -13.28 -5.96
CA ILE A 246 -6.71 -11.96 -6.33
C ILE A 246 -7.74 -11.47 -5.31
N ALA A 247 -8.61 -12.32 -4.77
CA ALA A 247 -9.58 -11.92 -3.75
C ALA A 247 -8.91 -11.32 -2.51
N GLY A 248 -7.81 -11.94 -2.03
CA GLY A 248 -7.03 -11.42 -0.90
C GLY A 248 -6.32 -10.10 -1.22
N ILE A 249 -5.70 -10.00 -2.39
CA ILE A 249 -5.05 -8.77 -2.86
C ILE A 249 -6.10 -7.65 -3.02
N ALA A 250 -7.23 -7.93 -3.66
CA ALA A 250 -8.31 -6.97 -3.90
C ALA A 250 -8.90 -6.43 -2.58
N PHE A 251 -9.07 -7.28 -1.57
CA PHE A 251 -9.42 -6.84 -0.22
C PHE A 251 -8.38 -5.84 0.33
N LYS A 252 -7.09 -6.16 0.22
CA LYS A 252 -6.01 -5.34 0.79
C LYS A 252 -5.90 -3.97 0.15
N ILE A 253 -6.07 -3.89 -1.17
CA ILE A 253 -6.07 -2.61 -1.91
C ILE A 253 -7.43 -1.91 -1.93
N SER A 254 -8.47 -2.51 -1.34
CA SER A 254 -9.87 -2.01 -1.32
C SER A 254 -10.50 -1.93 -2.71
N ALA A 255 -10.23 -2.90 -3.58
CA ALA A 255 -10.85 -2.96 -4.90
C ALA A 255 -12.29 -3.48 -4.82
N VAL A 256 -13.18 -2.95 -5.66
CA VAL A 256 -14.59 -3.41 -5.76
C VAL A 256 -14.62 -4.78 -6.43
N PRO A 257 -15.33 -5.80 -5.87
CA PRO A 257 -16.33 -5.72 -4.80
C PRO A 257 -15.78 -5.91 -3.37
N PHE A 258 -14.50 -6.13 -3.17
CA PHE A 258 -13.88 -6.43 -1.86
C PHE A 258 -13.64 -5.18 -0.99
N HIS A 259 -14.22 -4.03 -1.33
CA HIS A 259 -14.03 -2.73 -0.71
C HIS A 259 -14.96 -2.45 0.49
N GLN A 260 -15.95 -3.29 0.77
CA GLN A 260 -17.08 -3.01 1.67
C GLN A 260 -16.65 -2.59 3.09
N TRP A 261 -15.51 -3.08 3.55
CA TRP A 261 -14.94 -2.71 4.84
C TRP A 261 -14.46 -1.26 4.92
N THR A 262 -14.01 -0.68 3.80
CA THR A 262 -13.25 0.57 3.77
C THR A 262 -14.05 1.78 4.26
N PRO A 263 -15.29 2.06 3.82
CA PRO A 263 -16.04 3.22 4.28
C PRO A 263 -16.35 3.18 5.78
N ASP A 264 -16.76 2.01 6.29
CA ASP A 264 -17.14 1.85 7.69
C ASP A 264 -15.93 1.91 8.62
N VAL A 265 -14.81 1.27 8.21
CA VAL A 265 -13.56 1.32 8.95
C VAL A 265 -12.96 2.72 8.96
N TYR A 266 -13.02 3.45 7.84
CA TYR A 266 -12.49 4.82 7.81
C TYR A 266 -13.32 5.78 8.67
N GLU A 267 -14.62 5.61 8.71
CA GLU A 267 -15.49 6.44 9.55
C GLU A 267 -15.30 6.16 11.04
N GLY A 268 -15.28 4.88 11.43
CA GLY A 268 -15.25 4.47 12.84
C GLY A 268 -13.87 4.46 13.49
N SER A 269 -12.80 4.24 12.72
CA SER A 269 -11.44 4.15 13.27
C SER A 269 -10.88 5.50 13.71
N PRO A 270 -9.86 5.48 14.61
CA PRO A 270 -9.04 6.66 14.87
C PRO A 270 -8.46 7.22 13.57
N THR A 271 -8.64 8.52 13.33
CA THR A 271 -8.28 9.13 12.03
C THR A 271 -6.81 8.96 11.63
N PRO A 272 -5.81 8.96 12.55
CA PRO A 272 -4.43 8.63 12.20
C PRO A 272 -4.24 7.20 11.67
N VAL A 273 -5.02 6.25 12.19
CA VAL A 273 -5.00 4.85 11.69
C VAL A 273 -5.53 4.80 10.26
N VAL A 274 -6.62 5.51 10.00
CA VAL A 274 -7.18 5.63 8.64
C VAL A 274 -6.15 6.18 7.66
N ALA A 275 -5.39 7.19 8.07
CA ALA A 275 -4.31 7.76 7.27
C ALA A 275 -3.27 6.70 6.87
N PHE A 276 -2.79 5.89 7.82
CA PHE A 276 -1.87 4.77 7.55
C PHE A 276 -2.49 3.71 6.63
N LEU A 277 -3.72 3.26 6.92
CA LEU A 277 -4.40 2.23 6.12
C LEU A 277 -4.64 2.67 4.68
N SER A 278 -4.89 3.96 4.48
CA SER A 278 -5.20 4.51 3.16
C SER A 278 -4.00 4.54 2.20
N VAL A 279 -2.78 4.54 2.72
CA VAL A 279 -1.54 4.66 1.95
C VAL A 279 -0.61 3.47 2.19
N GLY A 280 -0.07 3.29 3.39
CA GLY A 280 0.96 2.28 3.69
C GLY A 280 0.47 0.85 3.46
N SER A 281 -0.71 0.53 3.98
CA SER A 281 -1.31 -0.80 3.78
C SER A 281 -1.62 -1.09 2.30
N LYS A 282 -2.08 -0.08 1.53
CA LYS A 282 -2.35 -0.25 0.09
C LYS A 282 -1.06 -0.37 -0.72
N ALA A 283 -0.04 0.41 -0.39
CA ALA A 283 1.26 0.28 -1.04
C ALA A 283 1.82 -1.13 -0.88
N ALA A 284 1.77 -1.71 0.33
CA ALA A 284 2.16 -3.09 0.58
C ALA A 284 1.31 -4.10 -0.24
N GLY A 285 0.00 -3.85 -0.37
CA GLY A 285 -0.91 -4.66 -1.21
C GLY A 285 -0.56 -4.59 -2.70
N PHE A 286 -0.18 -3.44 -3.22
CA PHE A 286 0.27 -3.31 -4.61
C PHE A 286 1.65 -3.94 -4.84
N ALA A 287 2.58 -3.83 -3.88
CA ALA A 287 3.86 -4.54 -3.95
C ALA A 287 3.66 -6.06 -4.03
N LEU A 288 2.77 -6.60 -3.17
CA LEU A 288 2.36 -8.02 -3.23
C LEU A 288 1.74 -8.37 -4.59
N ALA A 289 0.84 -7.52 -5.12
CA ALA A 289 0.18 -7.76 -6.40
C ALA A 289 1.19 -7.89 -7.54
N ILE A 290 2.12 -6.93 -7.66
CA ILE A 290 3.16 -7.00 -8.69
C ILE A 290 3.95 -8.31 -8.52
N ARG A 291 4.54 -8.55 -7.36
CA ARG A 291 5.46 -9.65 -7.12
C ARG A 291 4.79 -11.02 -7.33
N LEU A 292 3.64 -11.25 -6.72
CA LEU A 292 2.95 -12.53 -6.82
C LEU A 292 2.43 -12.81 -8.24
N LEU A 293 1.80 -11.82 -8.90
CA LEU A 293 1.18 -12.02 -10.20
C LEU A 293 2.22 -12.19 -11.32
N THR A 294 3.26 -11.37 -11.32
CA THR A 294 4.26 -11.43 -12.39
C THR A 294 5.22 -12.62 -12.24
N THR A 295 5.46 -13.10 -11.01
CA THR A 295 6.42 -14.19 -10.78
C THR A 295 5.74 -15.55 -10.73
N ALA A 296 4.63 -15.70 -9.97
CA ALA A 296 4.01 -17.02 -9.77
C ALA A 296 2.96 -17.38 -10.83
N PHE A 297 2.35 -16.37 -11.49
CA PHE A 297 1.28 -16.57 -12.46
C PHE A 297 1.59 -16.01 -13.86
N PRO A 298 2.81 -16.16 -14.42
CA PRO A 298 3.11 -15.65 -15.76
C PRO A 298 2.27 -16.33 -16.84
N ALA A 299 1.94 -17.62 -16.68
CA ALA A 299 1.10 -18.37 -17.62
C ALA A 299 -0.37 -17.91 -17.67
N LEU A 300 -0.84 -17.15 -16.66
CA LEU A 300 -2.21 -16.64 -16.55
C LEU A 300 -2.27 -15.11 -16.67
N THR A 301 -1.33 -14.48 -17.38
CA THR A 301 -1.23 -13.03 -17.53
C THR A 301 -2.50 -12.44 -18.13
N GLU A 302 -3.07 -13.02 -19.18
CA GLU A 302 -4.32 -12.53 -19.79
C GLU A 302 -5.49 -12.60 -18.81
N GLN A 303 -5.60 -13.66 -18.00
CA GLN A 303 -6.68 -13.88 -17.07
C GLN A 303 -6.64 -12.86 -15.93
N TRP A 304 -5.48 -12.64 -15.30
CA TRP A 304 -5.41 -11.66 -14.23
C TRP A 304 -5.46 -10.22 -14.74
N HIS A 305 -4.98 -9.91 -15.95
CA HIS A 305 -5.22 -8.61 -16.61
C HIS A 305 -6.72 -8.35 -16.77
N PHE A 306 -7.47 -9.33 -17.27
CA PHE A 306 -8.92 -9.22 -17.43
C PHE A 306 -9.62 -8.94 -16.08
N VAL A 307 -9.29 -9.72 -15.04
CA VAL A 307 -9.90 -9.56 -13.71
C VAL A 307 -9.56 -8.19 -13.12
N PHE A 308 -8.29 -7.77 -13.14
CA PHE A 308 -7.90 -6.46 -12.63
C PHE A 308 -8.47 -5.30 -13.45
N THR A 309 -8.68 -5.46 -14.75
CA THR A 309 -9.40 -4.48 -15.57
C THR A 309 -10.84 -4.31 -15.07
N ALA A 310 -11.54 -5.40 -14.79
CA ALA A 310 -12.89 -5.34 -14.24
C ALA A 310 -12.91 -4.69 -12.84
N LEU A 311 -11.98 -5.08 -11.94
CA LEU A 311 -11.84 -4.48 -10.62
C LEU A 311 -11.52 -2.98 -10.70
N ALA A 312 -10.67 -2.55 -11.62
CA ALA A 312 -10.33 -1.15 -11.85
C ALA A 312 -11.55 -0.33 -12.30
N ILE A 313 -12.30 -0.83 -13.31
CA ILE A 313 -13.53 -0.21 -13.79
C ILE A 313 -14.53 -0.03 -12.65
N LEU A 314 -14.84 -1.11 -11.94
CA LEU A 314 -15.80 -1.09 -10.84
C LEU A 314 -15.36 -0.14 -9.72
N SER A 315 -14.06 -0.13 -9.38
CA SER A 315 -13.53 0.73 -8.31
C SER A 315 -13.55 2.21 -8.70
N MET A 316 -13.20 2.54 -9.94
CA MET A 316 -13.28 3.91 -10.44
C MET A 316 -14.71 4.43 -10.50
N VAL A 317 -15.65 3.62 -11.00
CA VAL A 317 -17.05 4.04 -11.13
C VAL A 317 -17.72 4.14 -9.77
N LEU A 318 -17.74 3.06 -8.99
CA LEU A 318 -18.42 3.03 -7.70
C LEU A 318 -17.80 4.02 -6.73
N GLY A 319 -16.46 4.04 -6.62
CA GLY A 319 -15.75 4.95 -5.72
C GLY A 319 -16.09 6.42 -5.98
N ASN A 320 -16.07 6.87 -7.24
CA ASN A 320 -16.38 8.25 -7.58
C ASN A 320 -17.87 8.60 -7.47
N VAL A 321 -18.75 7.72 -7.91
CA VAL A 321 -20.20 7.98 -7.85
C VAL A 321 -20.69 8.08 -6.40
N VAL A 322 -20.26 7.16 -5.53
CA VAL A 322 -20.69 7.17 -4.13
C VAL A 322 -20.02 8.29 -3.34
N ALA A 323 -18.80 8.72 -3.69
CA ALA A 323 -18.13 9.87 -3.09
C ALA A 323 -18.95 11.17 -3.22
N LEU A 324 -19.70 11.35 -4.32
CA LEU A 324 -20.54 12.54 -4.55
C LEU A 324 -21.61 12.76 -3.45
N ALA A 325 -22.14 11.68 -2.90
CA ALA A 325 -23.22 11.71 -1.92
C ALA A 325 -22.73 11.81 -0.46
N GLN A 326 -21.41 11.78 -0.23
CA GLN A 326 -20.89 11.77 1.14
C GLN A 326 -21.01 13.13 1.82
N THR A 327 -21.28 13.09 3.13
CA THR A 327 -21.39 14.25 4.02
C THR A 327 -20.23 14.32 5.03
N SER A 328 -19.57 13.19 5.34
CA SER A 328 -18.38 13.12 6.18
C SER A 328 -17.11 13.18 5.33
N MET A 329 -16.11 13.95 5.79
CA MET A 329 -14.79 14.02 5.14
C MET A 329 -14.08 12.67 5.13
N LYS A 330 -14.20 11.90 6.22
CA LYS A 330 -13.58 10.57 6.31
C LYS A 330 -14.19 9.58 5.31
N ARG A 331 -15.53 9.55 5.18
CA ARG A 331 -16.21 8.69 4.19
C ARG A 331 -15.94 9.15 2.76
N LEU A 332 -15.89 10.45 2.51
CA LEU A 332 -15.52 10.98 1.19
C LEU A 332 -14.11 10.50 0.80
N LEU A 333 -13.12 10.60 1.69
CA LEU A 333 -11.77 10.11 1.41
C LEU A 333 -11.70 8.57 1.35
N ALA A 334 -12.60 7.84 2.01
CA ALA A 334 -12.69 6.39 1.88
C ALA A 334 -13.08 5.99 0.45
N TYR A 335 -14.16 6.55 -0.08
CA TYR A 335 -14.59 6.27 -1.47
C TYR A 335 -13.61 6.84 -2.49
N SER A 336 -13.02 8.01 -2.22
CA SER A 336 -11.89 8.52 -2.99
C SER A 336 -10.74 7.52 -3.05
N SER A 337 -10.35 6.93 -1.92
CA SER A 337 -9.26 5.95 -1.81
C SER A 337 -9.55 4.65 -2.58
N ILE A 338 -10.84 4.25 -2.71
CA ILE A 338 -11.28 3.15 -3.58
C ILE A 338 -11.10 3.53 -5.05
N ALA A 339 -11.54 4.73 -5.43
CA ALA A 339 -11.37 5.23 -6.80
C ALA A 339 -9.89 5.38 -7.19
N GLN A 340 -9.04 5.89 -6.28
CA GLN A 340 -7.60 6.02 -6.51
C GLN A 340 -6.93 4.66 -6.71
N ALA A 341 -7.33 3.64 -5.93
CA ALA A 341 -6.85 2.27 -6.18
C ALA A 341 -7.24 1.78 -7.59
N GLY A 342 -8.43 2.16 -8.07
CA GLY A 342 -8.86 1.90 -9.45
C GLY A 342 -7.94 2.54 -10.50
N PHE A 343 -7.52 3.80 -10.30
CA PHE A 343 -6.55 4.44 -11.20
C PHE A 343 -5.18 3.77 -11.14
N VAL A 344 -4.69 3.43 -9.95
CA VAL A 344 -3.40 2.75 -9.76
C VAL A 344 -3.38 1.38 -10.45
N MET A 345 -4.49 0.64 -10.43
CA MET A 345 -4.62 -0.65 -11.13
C MET A 345 -4.42 -0.54 -12.64
N ILE A 346 -4.62 0.62 -13.27
CA ILE A 346 -4.31 0.83 -14.69
C ILE A 346 -2.84 0.52 -14.99
N GLY A 347 -1.92 0.96 -14.11
CA GLY A 347 -0.49 0.68 -14.25
C GLY A 347 -0.17 -0.81 -14.12
N LEU A 348 -0.87 -1.53 -13.23
CA LEU A 348 -0.72 -2.98 -13.09
C LEU A 348 -1.22 -3.72 -14.34
N VAL A 349 -2.42 -3.35 -14.84
CA VAL A 349 -3.04 -3.97 -16.02
C VAL A 349 -2.28 -3.63 -17.31
N ALA A 350 -1.62 -2.47 -17.38
CA ALA A 350 -0.79 -2.14 -18.53
C ALA A 350 0.35 -3.15 -18.74
N GLY A 351 0.86 -3.75 -17.66
CA GLY A 351 1.86 -4.83 -17.71
C GLY A 351 3.15 -4.43 -18.41
N THR A 352 3.45 -3.12 -18.48
CA THR A 352 4.61 -2.54 -19.14
C THR A 352 5.52 -1.85 -18.13
N GLU A 353 6.78 -1.61 -18.50
CA GLU A 353 7.72 -0.81 -17.70
C GLU A 353 7.12 0.55 -17.34
N ALA A 354 6.56 1.26 -18.31
CA ALA A 354 5.90 2.55 -18.09
C ALA A 354 4.68 2.42 -17.18
N GLY A 355 3.93 1.31 -17.23
CA GLY A 355 2.80 1.03 -16.37
C GLY A 355 3.20 0.88 -14.92
N PHE A 356 4.16 0.01 -14.62
CA PHE A 356 4.67 -0.20 -13.26
C PHE A 356 5.34 1.06 -12.70
N SER A 357 6.14 1.76 -13.51
CA SER A 357 6.79 3.02 -13.12
C SER A 357 5.77 4.11 -12.77
N SER A 358 4.71 4.25 -13.57
CA SER A 358 3.62 5.20 -13.33
C SER A 358 2.86 4.87 -12.04
N MET A 359 2.63 3.58 -11.77
CA MET A 359 1.97 3.11 -10.56
C MET A 359 2.79 3.44 -9.30
N ILE A 360 4.10 3.16 -9.32
CA ILE A 360 5.03 3.43 -8.22
C ILE A 360 5.12 4.94 -7.97
N PHE A 361 5.28 5.74 -9.03
CA PHE A 361 5.28 7.19 -8.94
C PHE A 361 3.99 7.71 -8.30
N TYR A 362 2.82 7.19 -8.74
CA TYR A 362 1.54 7.60 -8.18
C TYR A 362 1.44 7.28 -6.69
N LEU A 363 1.82 6.08 -6.28
CA LEU A 363 1.81 5.68 -4.87
C LEU A 363 2.73 6.54 -4.02
N LEU A 364 3.91 6.92 -4.55
CA LEU A 364 4.86 7.80 -3.86
C LEU A 364 4.28 9.19 -3.62
N VAL A 365 3.68 9.82 -4.62
CA VAL A 365 3.07 11.15 -4.44
C VAL A 365 1.78 11.08 -3.64
N TYR A 366 1.06 9.95 -3.69
CA TYR A 366 -0.15 9.70 -2.91
C TYR A 366 0.11 9.74 -1.40
N VAL A 367 1.31 9.36 -0.93
CA VAL A 367 1.71 9.50 0.48
C VAL A 367 1.43 10.91 0.99
N PHE A 368 1.97 11.91 0.30
CA PHE A 368 1.94 13.28 0.81
C PHE A 368 0.57 13.93 0.65
N MET A 369 -0.08 13.78 -0.51
CA MET A 369 -1.38 14.41 -0.74
C MET A 369 -2.49 13.80 0.11
N ASN A 370 -2.47 12.51 0.36
CA ASN A 370 -3.51 11.85 1.16
C ASN A 370 -3.28 12.00 2.66
N LEU A 371 -2.03 11.81 3.14
CA LEU A 371 -1.70 12.05 4.56
C LEU A 371 -1.87 13.52 4.93
N GLY A 372 -1.58 14.45 4.01
CA GLY A 372 -1.83 15.88 4.20
C GLY A 372 -3.31 16.20 4.39
N ALA A 373 -4.18 15.60 3.56
CA ALA A 373 -5.62 15.74 3.73
C ALA A 373 -6.09 15.20 5.10
N PHE A 374 -5.63 14.01 5.51
CA PHE A 374 -5.96 13.46 6.84
C PHE A 374 -5.37 14.28 7.98
N ALA A 375 -4.15 14.80 7.87
CA ALA A 375 -3.56 15.69 8.88
C ALA A 375 -4.43 16.95 9.11
N CYS A 376 -4.95 17.54 8.03
CA CYS A 376 -5.86 18.68 8.10
C CYS A 376 -7.21 18.30 8.75
N ILE A 377 -7.77 17.14 8.39
CA ILE A 377 -9.02 16.65 9.00
C ILE A 377 -8.84 16.40 10.49
N ILE A 378 -7.73 15.77 10.91
CA ILE A 378 -7.40 15.56 12.32
C ILE A 378 -7.32 16.89 13.04
N LEU A 379 -6.58 17.86 12.50
CA LEU A 379 -6.40 19.16 13.14
C LEU A 379 -7.73 19.92 13.27
N PHE A 380 -8.59 19.85 12.25
CA PHE A 380 -9.93 20.44 12.29
C PHE A 380 -10.81 19.73 13.33
N SER A 381 -10.88 18.40 13.29
CA SER A 381 -11.74 17.63 14.20
C SER A 381 -11.33 17.75 15.67
N LEU A 382 -10.01 17.85 15.96
CA LEU A 382 -9.51 18.10 17.32
C LEU A 382 -9.88 19.49 17.88
N ARG A 383 -10.23 20.43 17.01
CA ARG A 383 -10.61 21.80 17.39
C ARG A 383 -12.12 22.01 17.43
N THR A 384 -12.86 21.30 16.59
CA THR A 384 -14.30 21.50 16.39
C THR A 384 -15.17 20.34 16.87
N GLY A 385 -14.56 19.15 17.06
CA GLY A 385 -15.27 17.93 17.45
C GLY A 385 -16.06 17.25 16.31
N THR A 386 -15.93 17.73 15.05
CA THR A 386 -16.69 17.20 13.91
C THR A 386 -15.82 16.97 12.68
N ASP A 387 -16.28 16.08 11.80
CA ASP A 387 -15.68 15.78 10.48
C ASP A 387 -16.68 16.00 9.33
N GLN A 388 -17.85 16.62 9.63
CA GLN A 388 -18.89 16.90 8.64
C GLN A 388 -18.42 17.95 7.64
N ILE A 389 -18.62 17.70 6.34
CA ILE A 389 -18.18 18.60 5.26
C ILE A 389 -18.81 19.99 5.40
N SER A 390 -20.10 20.07 5.76
CA SER A 390 -20.82 21.33 5.96
C SER A 390 -20.17 22.24 7.00
N GLU A 391 -19.49 21.65 8.00
CA GLU A 391 -18.88 22.40 9.10
C GLU A 391 -17.56 23.08 8.73
N TYR A 392 -17.00 22.79 7.54
CA TYR A 392 -15.82 23.49 7.00
C TYR A 392 -16.18 24.85 6.34
N SER A 393 -17.46 25.25 6.32
CA SER A 393 -17.92 26.47 5.64
C SER A 393 -17.25 27.72 6.21
N GLY A 394 -16.54 28.46 5.34
CA GLY A 394 -15.86 29.72 5.68
C GLY A 394 -14.55 29.55 6.47
N LEU A 395 -13.96 28.35 6.52
CA LEU A 395 -12.74 28.05 7.29
C LEU A 395 -11.56 28.96 6.91
N TYR A 396 -11.47 29.40 5.65
CA TYR A 396 -10.41 30.30 5.18
C TYR A 396 -10.25 31.56 6.02
N GLN A 397 -11.34 32.10 6.54
CA GLN A 397 -11.33 33.33 7.33
C GLN A 397 -10.71 33.14 8.73
N LYS A 398 -10.73 31.94 9.27
CA LYS A 398 -10.20 31.61 10.60
C LYS A 398 -8.83 30.93 10.58
N ASP A 399 -8.61 30.04 9.61
CA ASP A 399 -7.37 29.30 9.46
C ASP A 399 -6.98 29.18 7.97
N PRO A 400 -6.39 30.25 7.38
CA PRO A 400 -6.02 30.25 5.96
C PRO A 400 -5.02 29.14 5.60
N LEU A 401 -4.04 28.85 6.48
CA LEU A 401 -3.00 27.86 6.18
C LEU A 401 -3.57 26.44 6.16
N LEU A 402 -4.45 26.10 7.11
CA LEU A 402 -5.12 24.80 7.12
C LEU A 402 -5.99 24.64 5.86
N THR A 403 -6.75 25.70 5.52
CA THR A 403 -7.59 25.72 4.32
C THR A 403 -6.77 25.57 3.04
N LEU A 404 -5.65 26.29 2.94
CA LEU A 404 -4.75 26.19 1.78
C LEU A 404 -4.19 24.79 1.66
N THR A 405 -3.69 24.21 2.75
CA THR A 405 -3.12 22.86 2.75
C THR A 405 -4.15 21.81 2.34
N LEU A 406 -5.33 21.83 2.96
CA LEU A 406 -6.40 20.90 2.63
C LEU A 406 -6.84 21.07 1.16
N SER A 407 -6.96 22.31 0.68
CA SER A 407 -7.32 22.61 -0.71
C SER A 407 -6.27 22.04 -1.68
N ILE A 408 -4.98 22.28 -1.44
CA ILE A 408 -3.90 21.76 -2.30
C ILE A 408 -3.90 20.23 -2.30
N CYS A 409 -4.05 19.58 -1.15
CA CYS A 409 -4.13 18.12 -1.08
C CYS A 409 -5.35 17.57 -1.86
N LEU A 410 -6.54 18.16 -1.69
CA LEU A 410 -7.75 17.73 -2.39
C LEU A 410 -7.67 17.99 -3.91
N LEU A 411 -7.15 19.15 -4.33
CA LEU A 411 -6.95 19.46 -5.75
C LEU A 411 -5.89 18.57 -6.40
N SER A 412 -4.85 18.21 -5.65
CA SER A 412 -3.86 17.23 -6.07
C SER A 412 -4.47 15.83 -6.27
N LEU A 413 -5.28 15.35 -5.32
CA LEU A 413 -6.05 14.11 -5.45
C LEU A 413 -7.01 14.15 -6.65
N GLY A 414 -7.59 15.32 -6.94
CA GLY A 414 -8.39 15.57 -8.14
C GLY A 414 -7.59 15.47 -9.43
N GLY A 415 -6.29 15.75 -9.40
CA GLY A 415 -5.42 15.79 -10.57
C GLY A 415 -5.47 17.15 -11.28
N ILE A 416 -5.41 18.25 -10.52
CA ILE A 416 -5.39 19.61 -11.08
C ILE A 416 -3.93 20.07 -11.23
N PRO A 417 -3.52 20.57 -12.43
CA PRO A 417 -2.19 21.14 -12.63
C PRO A 417 -1.93 22.35 -11.70
N PRO A 418 -0.71 22.61 -11.29
CA PRO A 418 0.55 21.90 -11.50
C PRO A 418 0.91 20.89 -10.38
N LEU A 419 -0.07 20.35 -9.67
CA LEU A 419 0.13 19.53 -8.48
C LEU A 419 0.56 18.09 -8.82
N ALA A 420 1.19 17.41 -7.86
CA ALA A 420 1.75 16.06 -8.01
C ALA A 420 0.78 15.01 -8.56
N GLY A 421 -0.47 15.02 -8.08
CA GLY A 421 -1.50 14.07 -8.50
C GLY A 421 -1.91 14.19 -9.98
N PHE A 422 -1.75 15.38 -10.58
CA PHE A 422 -1.96 15.58 -12.01
C PHE A 422 -0.94 14.78 -12.84
N PHE A 423 0.35 14.91 -12.53
CA PHE A 423 1.39 14.16 -13.22
C PHE A 423 1.23 12.65 -13.01
N GLY A 424 0.88 12.23 -11.79
CA GLY A 424 0.64 10.82 -11.52
C GLY A 424 -0.49 10.23 -12.35
N LYS A 425 -1.63 10.93 -12.49
CA LYS A 425 -2.74 10.49 -13.34
C LYS A 425 -2.35 10.50 -14.82
N ILE A 426 -1.65 11.53 -15.29
CA ILE A 426 -1.22 11.58 -16.69
C ILE A 426 -0.30 10.41 -17.02
N TYR A 427 0.70 10.11 -16.19
CA TYR A 427 1.61 9.00 -16.45
C TYR A 427 0.86 7.65 -16.47
N LEU A 428 -0.07 7.42 -15.53
CA LEU A 428 -0.90 6.22 -15.51
C LEU A 428 -1.78 6.08 -16.77
N PHE A 429 -2.44 7.17 -17.15
CA PHE A 429 -3.33 7.17 -18.32
C PHE A 429 -2.54 7.03 -19.63
N TRP A 430 -1.38 7.65 -19.70
CA TRP A 430 -0.49 7.52 -20.84
C TRP A 430 0.05 6.10 -21.00
N ALA A 431 0.50 5.47 -19.91
CA ALA A 431 0.95 4.09 -19.91
C ALA A 431 -0.18 3.13 -20.33
N GLY A 432 -1.39 3.31 -19.80
CA GLY A 432 -2.56 2.53 -20.19
C GLY A 432 -2.94 2.73 -21.66
N TRP A 433 -2.82 3.97 -22.17
CA TRP A 433 -3.07 4.28 -23.59
C TRP A 433 -2.06 3.59 -24.50
N GLN A 434 -0.77 3.64 -24.16
CA GLN A 434 0.30 2.96 -24.92
C GLN A 434 0.13 1.43 -24.90
N ALA A 435 -0.40 0.87 -23.80
CA ALA A 435 -0.72 -0.54 -23.69
C ALA A 435 -2.01 -0.97 -24.44
N GLY A 436 -2.68 -0.04 -25.15
CA GLY A 436 -3.90 -0.34 -25.90
C GLY A 436 -5.20 -0.40 -25.06
N LEU A 437 -5.15 -0.01 -23.79
CA LEU A 437 -6.28 -0.06 -22.86
C LEU A 437 -7.21 1.17 -23.02
N TYR A 438 -7.57 1.52 -24.26
CA TYR A 438 -8.27 2.77 -24.59
C TYR A 438 -9.59 2.92 -23.81
N GLY A 439 -10.41 1.88 -23.74
CA GLY A 439 -11.69 1.92 -23.02
C GLY A 439 -11.53 2.19 -21.52
N LEU A 440 -10.53 1.56 -20.91
CA LEU A 440 -10.20 1.76 -19.49
C LEU A 440 -9.71 3.19 -19.22
N VAL A 441 -8.87 3.74 -20.10
CA VAL A 441 -8.33 5.12 -19.98
C VAL A 441 -9.43 6.16 -20.20
N ILE A 442 -10.32 5.98 -21.18
CA ILE A 442 -11.47 6.88 -21.40
C ILE A 442 -12.37 6.90 -20.15
N LEU A 443 -12.67 5.75 -19.57
CA LEU A 443 -13.45 5.67 -18.35
C LEU A 443 -12.72 6.35 -17.18
N ALA A 444 -11.41 6.17 -17.08
CA ALA A 444 -10.58 6.81 -16.07
C ALA A 444 -10.60 8.35 -16.20
N LEU A 445 -10.54 8.89 -17.40
CA LEU A 445 -10.67 10.33 -17.66
C LEU A 445 -12.05 10.85 -17.20
N ILE A 446 -13.14 10.18 -17.58
CA ILE A 446 -14.51 10.56 -17.18
C ILE A 446 -14.64 10.54 -15.65
N THR A 447 -14.22 9.45 -15.00
CA THR A 447 -14.32 9.31 -13.55
C THR A 447 -13.38 10.25 -12.80
N SER A 448 -12.24 10.64 -13.40
CA SER A 448 -11.35 11.67 -12.86
C SER A 448 -12.03 13.05 -12.85
N VAL A 449 -12.79 13.41 -13.90
CA VAL A 449 -13.57 14.66 -13.93
C VAL A 449 -14.63 14.64 -12.80
N ILE A 450 -15.30 13.51 -12.57
CA ILE A 450 -16.21 13.37 -11.43
C ILE A 450 -15.47 13.60 -10.10
N SER A 451 -14.25 13.09 -9.97
CA SER A 451 -13.45 13.30 -8.74
C SER A 451 -13.12 14.78 -8.51
N ILE A 452 -12.78 15.51 -9.54
CA ILE A 452 -12.52 16.95 -9.45
C ILE A 452 -13.73 17.69 -8.88
N TYR A 453 -14.95 17.34 -9.31
CA TYR A 453 -16.17 18.00 -8.88
C TYR A 453 -16.37 17.93 -7.35
N TYR A 454 -16.28 16.73 -6.74
CA TYR A 454 -16.52 16.65 -5.30
C TYR A 454 -15.39 17.25 -4.47
N TYR A 455 -14.15 17.25 -4.93
CA TYR A 455 -13.06 17.95 -4.26
C TYR A 455 -13.22 19.48 -4.34
N ILE A 456 -13.53 20.02 -5.52
CA ILE A 456 -13.79 21.46 -5.68
C ILE A 456 -14.99 21.88 -4.86
N ARG A 457 -16.04 21.05 -4.72
CA ARG A 457 -17.18 21.34 -3.84
C ARG A 457 -16.74 21.62 -2.41
N VAL A 458 -15.83 20.82 -1.86
CA VAL A 458 -15.28 21.03 -0.50
C VAL A 458 -14.43 22.30 -0.47
N VAL A 459 -13.54 22.49 -1.41
CA VAL A 459 -12.67 23.68 -1.49
C VAL A 459 -13.52 24.96 -1.60
N LYS A 460 -14.53 24.96 -2.47
CA LYS A 460 -15.46 26.09 -2.61
C LYS A 460 -16.15 26.41 -1.27
N MET A 461 -16.59 25.42 -0.53
CA MET A 461 -17.24 25.62 0.75
C MET A 461 -16.29 26.27 1.76
N MET A 462 -15.03 25.89 1.80
CA MET A 462 -14.03 26.44 2.71
C MET A 462 -13.64 27.88 2.38
N VAL A 463 -13.59 28.25 1.09
CA VAL A 463 -12.96 29.51 0.62
C VAL A 463 -14.00 30.59 0.27
N VAL A 464 -15.10 30.21 -0.42
CA VAL A 464 -16.00 31.17 -1.09
C VAL A 464 -17.19 31.60 -0.23
N LYS A 465 -17.45 30.89 0.89
CA LYS A 465 -18.59 31.21 1.75
C LYS A 465 -18.41 32.57 2.46
N GLU A 466 -19.44 33.39 2.40
CA GLU A 466 -19.46 34.69 3.10
C GLU A 466 -19.43 34.52 4.63
N PRO A 467 -19.00 35.57 5.39
CA PRO A 467 -18.96 35.49 6.86
C PRO A 467 -20.30 35.13 7.50
N GLN A 468 -21.40 35.50 6.87
CA GLN A 468 -22.75 35.19 7.34
C GLN A 468 -23.14 33.73 7.19
N GLU A 469 -22.53 33.04 6.23
CA GLU A 469 -22.71 31.60 5.92
C GLU A 469 -21.73 30.69 6.65
N MET A 470 -20.89 31.21 7.54
CA MET A 470 -19.95 30.40 8.33
C MET A 470 -20.71 29.42 9.22
N SER A 471 -20.21 28.19 9.27
CA SER A 471 -20.74 27.18 10.20
C SER A 471 -20.52 27.59 11.66
N ASN A 472 -21.31 27.01 12.57
CA ASN A 472 -21.12 27.23 14.00
C ASN A 472 -19.77 26.74 14.50
N ALA A 473 -19.26 25.65 13.93
CA ALA A 473 -17.94 25.11 14.24
C ALA A 473 -16.82 26.10 13.87
N VAL A 474 -16.91 26.77 12.71
CA VAL A 474 -15.94 27.78 12.28
C VAL A 474 -16.12 29.11 13.02
N LYS A 475 -17.35 29.55 13.35
CA LYS A 475 -17.56 30.75 14.18
C LYS A 475 -16.86 30.64 15.53
N ASN A 476 -16.92 29.47 16.16
CA ASN A 476 -16.30 29.16 17.45
C ASN A 476 -14.87 28.62 17.33
N TYR A 477 -14.25 28.64 16.12
CA TYR A 477 -12.93 28.11 15.90
C TYR A 477 -11.88 28.92 16.69
N PRO A 478 -10.97 28.24 17.42
CA PRO A 478 -9.97 28.90 18.23
C PRO A 478 -8.97 29.67 17.37
N GLU A 479 -8.48 30.81 17.89
CA GLU A 479 -7.38 31.52 17.23
C GLU A 479 -6.15 30.62 17.06
N VAL A 480 -5.61 30.59 15.85
CA VAL A 480 -4.49 29.72 15.49
C VAL A 480 -3.26 30.56 15.19
N ARG A 481 -2.19 30.28 15.91
CA ARG A 481 -0.86 30.85 15.62
C ARG A 481 0.01 29.79 14.99
N TRP A 482 0.39 30.00 13.73
CA TRP A 482 1.35 29.18 12.99
C TRP A 482 2.75 29.80 13.15
N THR A 483 3.32 29.77 14.37
CA THR A 483 4.64 30.29 14.67
C THR A 483 5.63 29.16 14.80
N LEU A 484 6.89 29.37 14.35
CA LEU A 484 7.97 28.37 14.46
C LEU A 484 8.27 27.97 15.90
N GLN A 485 8.09 28.92 16.85
CA GLN A 485 8.22 28.62 18.27
C GLN A 485 7.00 27.87 18.80
N GLY A 486 7.20 26.63 19.25
CA GLY A 486 6.15 25.80 19.85
C GLY A 486 5.26 25.08 18.85
N MET A 487 5.68 24.89 17.59
CA MET A 487 4.97 24.03 16.64
C MET A 487 4.84 22.61 17.19
N ARG A 488 3.61 22.11 17.15
CA ARG A 488 3.30 20.74 17.56
C ARG A 488 3.55 19.77 16.38
N PRO A 489 3.88 18.49 16.63
CA PRO A 489 4.16 17.51 15.56
C PRO A 489 3.11 17.48 14.44
N LEU A 490 1.83 17.59 14.79
CA LEU A 490 0.72 17.63 13.82
C LEU A 490 0.79 18.88 12.90
N GLN A 491 1.18 20.05 13.42
CA GLN A 491 1.34 21.28 12.61
C GLN A 491 2.54 21.15 11.67
N VAL A 492 3.63 20.53 12.14
CA VAL A 492 4.80 20.22 11.31
C VAL A 492 4.40 19.32 10.15
N SER A 493 3.58 18.29 10.42
CA SER A 493 3.10 17.38 9.36
C SER A 493 2.24 18.09 8.32
N VAL A 494 1.37 19.02 8.72
CA VAL A 494 0.54 19.81 7.79
C VAL A 494 1.43 20.62 6.83
N ILE A 495 2.46 21.28 7.35
CA ILE A 495 3.39 22.07 6.53
C ILE A 495 4.25 21.14 5.65
N LEU A 496 4.78 20.07 6.24
CA LEU A 496 5.59 19.09 5.51
C LEU A 496 4.83 18.52 4.31
N THR A 497 3.60 18.10 4.51
CA THR A 497 2.78 17.52 3.44
C THR A 497 2.35 18.56 2.40
N LEU A 498 2.09 19.82 2.80
CA LEU A 498 1.86 20.93 1.87
C LEU A 498 3.06 21.14 0.95
N VAL A 499 4.25 21.27 1.55
CA VAL A 499 5.50 21.49 0.82
C VAL A 499 5.82 20.30 -0.07
N ALA A 500 5.74 19.08 0.47
CA ALA A 500 6.02 17.86 -0.28
C ALA A 500 5.07 17.66 -1.46
N THR A 501 3.75 17.88 -1.28
CA THR A 501 2.76 17.76 -2.36
C THR A 501 3.01 18.79 -3.47
N SER A 502 3.36 20.02 -3.10
CA SER A 502 3.65 21.09 -4.06
C SER A 502 4.96 20.84 -4.80
N LEU A 503 6.03 20.49 -4.07
CA LEU A 503 7.34 20.19 -4.66
C LEU A 503 7.32 18.95 -5.56
N ALA A 504 6.59 17.89 -5.15
CA ALA A 504 6.49 16.68 -5.96
C ALA A 504 5.80 16.94 -7.33
N GLY A 505 4.96 17.98 -7.44
CA GLY A 505 4.45 18.42 -8.73
C GLY A 505 5.52 19.08 -9.60
N ILE A 506 6.36 19.95 -8.99
CA ILE A 506 7.46 20.64 -9.69
C ILE A 506 8.60 19.66 -10.04
N LEU A 507 8.90 18.75 -9.12
CA LEU A 507 9.96 17.73 -9.23
C LEU A 507 9.43 16.38 -9.76
N SER A 508 8.39 16.39 -10.60
CA SER A 508 7.78 15.16 -11.11
C SER A 508 8.76 14.27 -11.88
N ASN A 509 9.64 14.85 -12.70
CA ASN A 509 10.62 14.09 -13.50
C ASN A 509 11.64 13.30 -12.65
N PRO A 510 12.35 13.89 -11.68
CA PRO A 510 13.24 13.14 -10.81
C PRO A 510 12.54 11.99 -10.05
N LEU A 511 11.32 12.23 -9.56
CA LEU A 511 10.56 11.21 -8.85
C LEU A 511 10.08 10.10 -9.78
N PHE A 512 9.71 10.45 -11.02
CA PHE A 512 9.36 9.46 -12.04
C PHE A 512 10.57 8.63 -12.46
N ASN A 513 11.74 9.25 -12.61
CA ASN A 513 12.98 8.52 -12.92
C ASN A 513 13.32 7.53 -11.79
N LEU A 514 13.17 7.91 -10.51
CA LEU A 514 13.33 6.99 -9.38
C LEU A 514 12.38 5.78 -9.49
N ALA A 515 11.11 6.03 -9.82
CA ALA A 515 10.13 4.98 -10.02
C ALA A 515 10.48 4.09 -11.23
N ASN A 516 10.96 4.67 -12.31
CA ASN A 516 11.41 3.95 -13.50
C ASN A 516 12.65 3.11 -13.22
N ASP A 517 13.65 3.67 -12.55
CA ASP A 517 14.85 2.93 -12.14
C ASP A 517 14.52 1.75 -11.23
N SER A 518 13.49 1.88 -10.39
CA SER A 518 13.05 0.77 -9.53
C SER A 518 12.47 -0.41 -10.33
N VAL A 519 11.88 -0.15 -11.48
CA VAL A 519 11.37 -1.19 -12.39
C VAL A 519 12.49 -1.77 -13.24
N THR A 520 13.31 -0.91 -13.86
CA THR A 520 14.39 -1.33 -14.76
C THR A 520 15.54 -2.05 -14.06
N LYS A 521 15.78 -1.75 -12.76
CA LYS A 521 16.78 -2.44 -11.95
C LYS A 521 16.23 -3.70 -11.25
N THR A 522 14.98 -4.12 -11.51
CA THR A 522 14.39 -5.31 -10.90
C THR A 522 14.35 -6.47 -11.92
N PRO A 523 15.22 -7.49 -11.80
CA PRO A 523 15.34 -8.56 -12.80
C PRO A 523 14.06 -9.35 -13.01
N MET A 524 13.29 -9.57 -11.95
CA MET A 524 11.99 -10.24 -11.99
C MET A 524 11.03 -9.55 -12.97
N LEU A 525 10.99 -8.22 -12.99
CA LEU A 525 10.12 -7.47 -13.90
C LEU A 525 10.69 -7.46 -15.32
N GLN A 526 12.00 -7.45 -15.49
CA GLN A 526 12.62 -7.52 -16.82
C GLN A 526 12.33 -8.86 -17.51
N SER A 527 12.38 -9.98 -16.78
CA SER A 527 12.01 -11.28 -17.32
C SER A 527 10.53 -11.35 -17.70
N ALA A 528 9.65 -10.88 -16.83
CA ALA A 528 8.20 -10.85 -17.10
C ALA A 528 7.85 -9.95 -18.31
N LEU A 529 8.56 -8.81 -18.48
CA LEU A 529 8.35 -7.90 -19.60
C LEU A 529 8.90 -8.45 -20.93
N SER A 530 10.00 -9.23 -20.90
CA SER A 530 10.55 -9.87 -22.11
C SER A 530 9.63 -10.94 -22.68
N ASP A 531 8.88 -11.63 -21.84
CA ASP A 531 7.95 -12.69 -22.24
C ASP A 531 6.65 -12.15 -22.89
N VAL A 532 6.30 -10.90 -22.59
CA VAL A 532 5.09 -10.22 -23.12
C VAL A 532 5.35 -9.53 -24.48
N LEU A 533 6.60 -9.17 -24.79
CA LEU A 533 6.94 -8.54 -26.06
C LEU A 533 7.07 -9.59 -27.17
N PRO A 534 6.15 -9.69 -28.15
CA PRO A 534 6.34 -10.59 -29.28
C PRO A 534 7.59 -10.17 -30.06
N SER A 535 8.34 -11.16 -30.53
CA SER A 535 9.59 -11.04 -31.31
C SER A 535 9.53 -10.13 -32.57
N SER A 536 8.36 -9.52 -32.87
CA SER A 536 8.13 -8.57 -33.95
C SER A 536 8.67 -7.16 -33.67
N ALA A 537 8.77 -6.70 -32.41
CA ALA A 537 9.29 -5.38 -32.09
C ALA A 537 10.81 -5.30 -32.16
N ALA A 538 11.50 -6.40 -31.86
CA ALA A 538 12.96 -6.51 -32.00
C ALA A 538 13.43 -6.42 -33.47
N LYS A 539 12.60 -6.84 -34.44
CA LYS A 539 12.91 -6.75 -35.87
C LYS A 539 12.72 -5.37 -36.46
N VAL A 540 11.91 -4.51 -35.87
CA VAL A 540 11.69 -3.12 -36.34
C VAL A 540 12.82 -2.20 -35.88
N GLY A 541 13.36 -2.39 -34.66
CA GLY A 541 14.49 -1.62 -34.14
C GLY A 541 15.81 -1.90 -34.87
N SER A 542 16.09 -3.13 -35.23
CA SER A 542 17.31 -3.50 -35.98
C SER A 542 17.31 -3.01 -37.43
N ASN A 543 16.14 -2.89 -38.08
CA ASN A 543 16.01 -2.38 -39.45
C ASN A 543 16.05 -0.85 -39.54
N LEU A 544 15.87 -0.13 -38.44
CA LEU A 544 16.02 1.35 -38.42
C LEU A 544 17.46 1.80 -38.15
N LEU A 545 18.26 0.96 -37.48
CA LEU A 545 19.68 1.24 -37.23
C LEU A 545 20.58 0.85 -38.43
N SER A 546 20.16 -0.12 -39.26
CA SER A 546 20.91 -0.56 -40.45
C SER A 546 20.70 0.36 -41.71
N ARG A 547 19.90 1.42 -41.63
CA ARG A 547 19.69 2.39 -42.70
C ARG A 547 20.37 3.76 -42.46
N ARG A 548 21.29 3.81 -41.51
CA ARG A 548 22.09 5.03 -41.22
C ARG A 548 23.58 4.87 -41.47
N ASP A 549 23.96 3.89 -42.32
CA ASP A 549 25.29 3.84 -42.92
C ASP A 549 25.18 4.12 -44.44
#